data_609334f537b69a05e2f422d6befbe3dc
#
_entry.id   609334f537b69a05e2f422d6befbe3dc
#
_cell.length_a   1.000
_cell.length_b   1.000
_cell.length_c   1.000
_cell.angle_alpha   90.00
_cell.angle_beta   90.00
_cell.angle_gamma   90.00
#
_symmetry.space_group_name_H-M   'P 1'
#
loop_
_entity.id
_entity.type
_entity.pdbx_description
1 polymer ?
#
loop_
_entity_poly.entity_id
_entity_poly.type
_entity_poly.pdbx_seq_one_letter_code
_entity_poly.pdbx_strand_id
1 'polypeptide(L)'
;SFAIDKLHFVIGGGAGGGWDGTARGTGEALIKAGMLKSASFENMSGGGGGKALAFMINTKPANTILVQSTPLVLRSITRHKGYVAGDGVLSYKDVTPIAGVIGDYGAIVVAKDSPYKTFADVVAAYKKDPNSIKMAGGSVRGSMDHLIGALAFQVAGADPNKVVYVPYDAGGKALAGLLSGETQILSTGLGEVMGARDSVNIIGITAPSRVADAPDVPTLKEQGFDVQFVNWRGFFGPPGMSSSMKDEIAKMLGDVQKTPEWEAVRKRNAWVNIYNPGDKFVSFLEKQTVEMTALMKKLGVI
;
A
#
# COMPACT_ATOMS: atom_id res chain seq x y z
N SER A 1 17.39 -10.66 -27.98
CA SER A 1 16.59 -9.90 -27.01
C SER A 1 16.93 -8.42 -27.14
N PHE A 2 15.93 -7.60 -27.25
CA PHE A 2 16.11 -6.17 -27.34
C PHE A 2 16.17 -5.59 -25.93
N ALA A 3 17.27 -4.95 -25.59
CA ALA A 3 17.32 -4.15 -24.37
C ALA A 3 16.35 -2.98 -24.53
N ILE A 4 15.55 -2.73 -23.51
CA ILE A 4 14.65 -1.57 -23.46
C ILE A 4 15.51 -0.33 -23.22
N ASP A 5 15.46 0.63 -24.15
CA ASP A 5 16.25 1.86 -24.06
C ASP A 5 15.51 2.99 -23.37
N LYS A 6 14.19 3.03 -23.51
CA LYS A 6 13.37 4.11 -22.99
C LYS A 6 12.03 3.60 -22.47
N LEU A 7 11.54 4.26 -21.43
CA LEU A 7 10.20 4.04 -20.88
C LEU A 7 9.51 5.38 -20.67
N HIS A 8 8.21 5.38 -20.94
CA HIS A 8 7.32 6.47 -20.54
C HIS A 8 6.51 6.02 -19.33
N PHE A 9 6.49 6.85 -18.28
CA PHE A 9 5.77 6.57 -17.05
C PHE A 9 4.50 7.42 -17.00
N VAL A 10 3.34 6.77 -16.92
CA VAL A 10 2.06 7.44 -16.66
C VAL A 10 1.79 7.40 -15.16
N ILE A 11 1.43 8.55 -14.60
CA ILE A 11 1.25 8.76 -13.17
C ILE A 11 -0.16 9.28 -12.95
N GLY A 12 -1.01 8.51 -12.28
CA GLY A 12 -2.41 8.85 -12.05
C GLY A 12 -2.66 9.83 -10.91
N GLY A 13 -1.65 10.58 -10.51
CA GLY A 13 -1.72 11.58 -9.45
C GLY A 13 -0.90 12.82 -9.75
N GLY A 14 -0.99 13.80 -8.87
CA GLY A 14 -0.28 15.06 -9.02
C GLY A 14 1.22 14.97 -8.73
N ALA A 15 1.97 15.97 -9.21
CA ALA A 15 3.39 16.11 -8.94
C ALA A 15 3.66 16.18 -7.43
N GLY A 16 4.68 15.48 -6.96
CA GLY A 16 5.06 15.42 -5.55
C GLY A 16 4.31 14.40 -4.70
N GLY A 17 3.27 13.77 -5.24
CA GLY A 17 2.55 12.71 -4.55
C GLY A 17 3.30 11.38 -4.54
N GLY A 18 2.75 10.37 -3.85
CA GLY A 18 3.39 9.07 -3.70
C GLY A 18 3.64 8.34 -5.02
N TRP A 19 2.69 8.38 -5.93
CA TRP A 19 2.86 7.76 -7.25
C TRP A 19 3.88 8.50 -8.10
N ASP A 20 3.87 9.82 -8.04
CA ASP A 20 4.84 10.65 -8.76
C ASP A 20 6.27 10.34 -8.29
N GLY A 21 6.48 10.36 -6.97
CA GLY A 21 7.77 10.04 -6.37
C GLY A 21 8.25 8.63 -6.72
N THR A 22 7.35 7.64 -6.71
CA THR A 22 7.68 6.26 -7.06
C THR A 22 8.13 6.13 -8.51
N ALA A 23 7.37 6.71 -9.45
CA ALA A 23 7.70 6.64 -10.86
C ALA A 23 9.00 7.38 -11.18
N ARG A 24 9.14 8.61 -10.71
CA ARG A 24 10.33 9.43 -10.97
C ARG A 24 11.57 8.88 -10.29
N GLY A 25 11.45 8.40 -9.05
CA GLY A 25 12.56 7.77 -8.34
C GLY A 25 13.03 6.48 -9.00
N THR A 26 12.09 5.66 -9.47
CA THR A 26 12.41 4.44 -10.21
C THR A 26 13.12 4.76 -11.52
N GLY A 27 12.62 5.71 -12.29
CA GLY A 27 13.26 6.17 -13.53
C GLY A 27 14.65 6.73 -13.30
N GLU A 28 14.81 7.56 -12.25
CA GLU A 28 16.12 8.10 -11.87
C GLU A 28 17.12 6.99 -11.60
N ALA A 29 16.76 6.00 -10.78
CA ALA A 29 17.65 4.91 -10.43
C ALA A 29 18.02 4.06 -11.66
N LEU A 30 17.07 3.75 -12.51
CA LEU A 30 17.29 2.99 -13.75
C LEU A 30 18.28 3.70 -14.69
N ILE A 31 18.13 5.02 -14.84
CA ILE A 31 19.02 5.82 -15.69
C ILE A 31 20.42 5.88 -15.07
N LYS A 32 20.54 6.21 -13.80
CA LYS A 32 21.82 6.32 -13.10
C LYS A 32 22.57 5.00 -13.03
N ALA A 33 21.84 3.88 -12.93
CA ALA A 33 22.43 2.54 -12.95
C ALA A 33 22.81 2.06 -14.37
N GLY A 34 22.54 2.86 -15.40
CA GLY A 34 22.85 2.50 -16.78
C GLY A 34 21.92 1.44 -17.39
N MET A 35 20.77 1.18 -16.76
CA MET A 35 19.80 0.18 -17.22
C MET A 35 18.78 0.75 -18.20
N LEU A 36 18.66 2.06 -18.26
CA LEU A 36 17.72 2.77 -19.15
C LEU A 36 18.41 4.03 -19.66
N LYS A 37 18.31 4.30 -20.95
CA LYS A 37 18.92 5.50 -21.54
C LYS A 37 18.12 6.76 -21.25
N SER A 38 16.78 6.65 -21.30
CA SER A 38 15.91 7.79 -21.06
C SER A 38 14.58 7.36 -20.45
N ALA A 39 13.98 8.26 -19.70
CA ALA A 39 12.64 8.11 -19.15
C ALA A 39 11.88 9.42 -19.35
N SER A 40 10.59 9.31 -19.61
CA SER A 40 9.67 10.43 -19.62
C SER A 40 8.51 10.18 -18.68
N PHE A 41 7.88 11.24 -18.18
CA PHE A 41 6.88 11.16 -17.12
C PHE A 41 5.70 12.04 -17.48
N GLU A 42 4.49 11.55 -17.23
CA GLU A 42 3.27 12.28 -17.48
C GLU A 42 2.31 12.11 -16.31
N ASN A 43 1.98 13.23 -15.67
CA ASN A 43 0.96 13.26 -14.62
C ASN A 43 -0.43 13.39 -15.26
N MET A 44 -1.29 12.44 -14.93
CA MET A 44 -2.65 12.35 -15.45
C MET A 44 -3.62 12.15 -14.30
N SER A 45 -3.83 13.21 -13.53
CA SER A 45 -4.68 13.21 -12.34
C SER A 45 -6.16 13.08 -12.71
N GLY A 46 -6.93 12.43 -11.86
CA GLY A 46 -8.37 12.34 -11.97
C GLY A 46 -8.92 10.97 -11.60
N GLY A 47 -10.13 10.98 -11.04
CA GLY A 47 -10.85 9.76 -10.70
C GLY A 47 -10.14 8.84 -9.72
N GLY A 48 -9.28 9.39 -8.85
CA GLY A 48 -8.52 8.56 -7.91
C GLY A 48 -7.56 7.57 -8.59
N GLY A 49 -7.03 7.93 -9.76
CA GLY A 49 -6.20 7.05 -10.59
C GLY A 49 -6.96 6.38 -11.72
N GLY A 50 -8.29 6.47 -11.73
CA GLY A 50 -9.11 5.82 -12.76
C GLY A 50 -8.91 6.41 -14.16
N LYS A 51 -8.68 7.73 -14.26
CA LYS A 51 -8.41 8.39 -15.54
C LYS A 51 -7.15 7.83 -16.23
N ALA A 52 -6.06 7.71 -15.47
CA ALA A 52 -4.81 7.15 -16.00
C ALA A 52 -4.97 5.66 -16.36
N LEU A 53 -5.69 4.91 -15.54
CA LEU A 53 -5.97 3.50 -15.81
C LEU A 53 -6.77 3.34 -17.11
N ALA A 54 -7.83 4.12 -17.29
CA ALA A 54 -8.63 4.11 -18.51
C ALA A 54 -7.81 4.51 -19.74
N PHE A 55 -6.91 5.48 -19.60
CA PHE A 55 -5.98 5.87 -20.67
C PHE A 55 -5.14 4.67 -21.13
N MET A 56 -4.55 3.91 -20.20
CA MET A 56 -3.76 2.73 -20.53
C MET A 56 -4.58 1.67 -21.26
N ILE A 57 -5.81 1.45 -20.80
CA ILE A 57 -6.71 0.44 -21.37
C ILE A 57 -7.15 0.83 -22.78
N ASN A 58 -7.51 2.08 -22.99
CA ASN A 58 -8.11 2.56 -24.24
C ASN A 58 -7.06 2.85 -25.32
N THR A 59 -5.90 3.38 -24.95
CA THR A 59 -4.87 3.79 -25.94
C THR A 59 -3.78 2.75 -26.16
N LYS A 60 -3.57 1.83 -25.21
CA LYS A 60 -2.54 0.79 -25.28
C LYS A 60 -1.18 1.34 -25.72
N PRO A 61 -0.64 2.35 -25.04
CA PRO A 61 0.55 3.06 -25.49
C PRO A 61 1.79 2.16 -25.45
N ALA A 62 2.62 2.25 -26.49
CA ALA A 62 3.88 1.49 -26.57
C ALA A 62 4.91 2.04 -25.58
N ASN A 63 5.79 1.18 -25.07
CA ASN A 63 6.90 1.55 -24.17
C ASN A 63 6.47 2.37 -22.95
N THR A 64 5.27 2.11 -22.46
CA THR A 64 4.62 2.90 -21.42
C THR A 64 4.23 2.01 -20.25
N ILE A 65 4.51 2.44 -19.04
CA ILE A 65 4.08 1.76 -17.83
C ILE A 65 3.35 2.73 -16.90
N LEU A 66 2.40 2.19 -16.15
CA LEU A 66 1.57 2.92 -15.19
C LEU A 66 2.00 2.53 -13.79
N VAL A 67 2.22 3.52 -12.91
CA VAL A 67 2.40 3.29 -11.48
C VAL A 67 1.02 3.18 -10.81
N GLN A 68 0.86 2.19 -9.94
CA GLN A 68 -0.35 1.99 -9.14
C GLN A 68 0.01 1.45 -7.76
N SER A 69 -0.99 1.37 -6.89
CA SER A 69 -0.84 0.88 -5.52
C SER A 69 -2.12 0.20 -5.03
N THR A 70 -2.15 -0.20 -3.77
CA THR A 70 -3.31 -0.84 -3.13
C THR A 70 -4.66 -0.19 -3.43
N PRO A 71 -4.79 1.15 -3.52
CA PRO A 71 -6.05 1.77 -3.92
C PRO A 71 -6.65 1.28 -5.23
N LEU A 72 -5.84 0.80 -6.18
CA LEU A 72 -6.37 0.15 -7.39
C LEU A 72 -7.31 -1.01 -7.03
N VAL A 73 -6.88 -1.87 -6.11
CA VAL A 73 -7.69 -3.00 -5.64
C VAL A 73 -8.92 -2.52 -4.88
N LEU A 74 -8.73 -1.65 -3.89
CA LEU A 74 -9.83 -1.20 -3.03
C LEU A 74 -10.90 -0.42 -3.80
N ARG A 75 -10.49 0.45 -4.70
CA ARG A 75 -11.40 1.27 -5.51
C ARG A 75 -12.16 0.46 -6.55
N SER A 76 -11.57 -0.59 -7.07
CA SER A 76 -12.29 -1.55 -7.93
C SER A 76 -13.38 -2.27 -7.15
N ILE A 77 -13.07 -2.75 -5.95
CA ILE A 77 -14.02 -3.46 -5.09
C ILE A 77 -15.21 -2.56 -4.71
N THR A 78 -14.94 -1.32 -4.33
CA THR A 78 -15.98 -0.37 -3.90
C THR A 78 -16.71 0.30 -5.06
N ARG A 79 -16.35 -0.02 -6.30
CA ARG A 79 -16.93 0.62 -7.50
C ARG A 79 -16.81 2.14 -7.43
N HIS A 80 -15.62 2.63 -7.06
CA HIS A 80 -15.34 4.06 -7.01
C HIS A 80 -15.71 4.69 -8.36
N LYS A 81 -16.34 5.87 -8.34
CA LYS A 81 -16.87 6.54 -9.54
C LYS A 81 -15.83 6.70 -10.66
N GLY A 82 -14.56 6.89 -10.33
CA GLY A 82 -13.47 6.99 -11.31
C GLY A 82 -13.08 5.66 -11.95
N TYR A 83 -13.57 4.53 -11.42
CA TYR A 83 -13.28 3.18 -11.89
C TYR A 83 -14.46 2.51 -12.59
N VAL A 84 -15.62 3.15 -12.60
CA VAL A 84 -16.81 2.62 -13.27
C VAL A 84 -16.75 2.97 -14.76
N ALA A 85 -16.90 1.97 -15.61
CA ALA A 85 -16.92 2.11 -17.06
C ALA A 85 -18.09 1.31 -17.62
N GLY A 86 -19.14 2.02 -18.05
CA GLY A 86 -20.40 1.37 -18.48
C GLY A 86 -21.01 0.58 -17.31
N ASP A 87 -21.29 -0.70 -17.53
CA ASP A 87 -21.82 -1.60 -16.51
C ASP A 87 -20.72 -2.30 -15.71
N GLY A 88 -19.47 -2.10 -16.09
CA GLY A 88 -18.32 -2.77 -15.52
C GLY A 88 -17.49 -1.88 -14.62
N VAL A 89 -16.48 -2.48 -14.01
CA VAL A 89 -15.51 -1.83 -13.14
C VAL A 89 -14.11 -2.10 -13.68
N LEU A 90 -13.29 -1.04 -13.77
CA LEU A 90 -11.89 -1.16 -14.12
C LEU A 90 -11.12 -1.81 -12.96
N SER A 91 -10.20 -2.71 -13.27
CA SER A 91 -9.38 -3.40 -12.29
C SER A 91 -8.00 -3.72 -12.84
N TYR A 92 -7.17 -4.34 -12.01
CA TYR A 92 -5.85 -4.82 -12.43
C TYR A 92 -5.93 -5.84 -13.58
N LYS A 93 -7.10 -6.50 -13.75
CA LYS A 93 -7.31 -7.49 -14.81
C LYS A 93 -7.38 -6.87 -16.20
N ASP A 94 -7.66 -5.57 -16.28
CA ASP A 94 -7.78 -4.84 -17.55
C ASP A 94 -6.43 -4.34 -18.09
N VAL A 95 -5.37 -4.46 -17.31
CA VAL A 95 -4.01 -4.08 -17.65
C VAL A 95 -3.06 -5.26 -17.42
N THR A 96 -1.77 -5.08 -17.71
CA THR A 96 -0.77 -6.13 -17.52
C THR A 96 0.05 -5.87 -16.27
N PRO A 97 -0.18 -6.60 -15.16
CA PRO A 97 0.67 -6.47 -13.97
C PRO A 97 2.11 -6.88 -14.30
N ILE A 98 3.06 -6.02 -13.97
CA ILE A 98 4.48 -6.27 -14.23
C ILE A 98 5.19 -6.69 -12.95
N ALA A 99 5.23 -5.82 -11.95
CA ALA A 99 5.86 -6.13 -10.67
C ALA A 99 5.40 -5.15 -9.59
N GLY A 100 5.22 -5.67 -8.37
CA GLY A 100 5.25 -4.87 -7.16
C GLY A 100 6.71 -4.58 -6.81
N VAL A 101 7.03 -3.36 -6.42
CA VAL A 101 8.43 -2.93 -6.23
C VAL A 101 8.74 -2.41 -4.83
N ILE A 102 7.83 -1.69 -4.23
CA ILE A 102 7.98 -1.15 -2.87
C ILE A 102 6.67 -1.29 -2.12
N GLY A 103 6.72 -1.12 -0.81
CA GLY A 103 5.52 -1.15 0.01
C GLY A 103 5.71 -0.47 1.35
N ASP A 104 4.59 -0.36 2.05
CA ASP A 104 4.53 0.05 3.44
C ASP A 104 3.60 -0.90 4.17
N TYR A 105 4.03 -1.36 5.34
CA TYR A 105 3.21 -2.24 6.18
C TYR A 105 2.31 -1.43 7.09
N GLY A 106 1.21 -2.03 7.51
CA GLY A 106 0.35 -1.44 8.52
C GLY A 106 0.97 -1.55 9.91
N ALA A 107 0.64 -0.58 10.76
CA ALA A 107 1.12 -0.53 12.14
C ALA A 107 -0.05 -0.27 13.08
N ILE A 108 -0.07 -0.98 14.19
CA ILE A 108 -0.94 -0.70 15.34
C ILE A 108 -0.09 0.00 16.40
N VAL A 109 -0.54 1.17 16.80
CA VAL A 109 0.25 2.13 17.57
C VAL A 109 -0.52 2.57 18.80
N VAL A 110 0.19 2.72 19.91
CA VAL A 110 -0.35 3.28 21.15
C VAL A 110 0.53 4.45 21.63
N ALA A 111 0.00 5.32 22.48
CA ALA A 111 0.79 6.38 23.08
C ALA A 111 1.87 5.76 23.98
N LYS A 112 2.97 6.50 24.20
CA LYS A 112 4.12 6.02 24.97
C LYS A 112 3.74 5.60 26.41
N ASP A 113 2.81 6.30 27.01
CA ASP A 113 2.33 6.08 28.37
C ASP A 113 1.10 5.16 28.45
N SER A 114 0.69 4.57 27.33
CA SER A 114 -0.46 3.67 27.28
C SER A 114 -0.28 2.47 28.22
N PRO A 115 -1.37 2.01 28.88
CA PRO A 115 -1.34 0.76 29.65
C PRO A 115 -1.22 -0.48 28.76
N TYR A 116 -1.50 -0.35 27.45
CA TYR A 116 -1.42 -1.48 26.51
C TYR A 116 0.00 -1.58 25.98
N LYS A 117 0.66 -2.73 26.26
CA LYS A 117 2.05 -2.97 25.87
C LYS A 117 2.17 -3.91 24.66
N THR A 118 1.15 -4.73 24.42
CA THR A 118 1.10 -5.70 23.34
C THR A 118 -0.24 -5.61 22.62
N PHE A 119 -0.31 -6.17 21.43
CA PHE A 119 -1.60 -6.28 20.75
C PHE A 119 -2.56 -7.19 21.50
N ALA A 120 -2.07 -8.23 22.17
CA ALA A 120 -2.90 -9.09 23.03
C ALA A 120 -3.61 -8.31 24.12
N ASP A 121 -2.93 -7.33 24.74
CA ASP A 121 -3.54 -6.43 25.74
C ASP A 121 -4.71 -5.64 25.14
N VAL A 122 -4.51 -5.11 23.95
CA VAL A 122 -5.56 -4.37 23.22
C VAL A 122 -6.75 -5.27 22.90
N VAL A 123 -6.48 -6.47 22.40
CA VAL A 123 -7.53 -7.45 22.04
C VAL A 123 -8.34 -7.84 23.27
N ALA A 124 -7.69 -8.10 24.40
CA ALA A 124 -8.37 -8.43 25.66
C ALA A 124 -9.31 -7.31 26.11
N ALA A 125 -8.84 -6.09 26.10
CA ALA A 125 -9.67 -4.92 26.45
C ALA A 125 -10.83 -4.74 25.48
N TYR A 126 -10.58 -4.89 24.19
CA TYR A 126 -11.59 -4.80 23.15
C TYR A 126 -12.68 -5.87 23.30
N LYS A 127 -12.31 -7.12 23.56
CA LYS A 127 -13.29 -8.19 23.78
C LYS A 127 -14.15 -7.96 25.00
N LYS A 128 -13.59 -7.36 26.03
CA LYS A 128 -14.32 -7.03 27.26
C LYS A 128 -15.28 -5.87 27.03
N ASP A 129 -14.83 -4.80 26.37
CA ASP A 129 -15.62 -3.64 26.01
C ASP A 129 -15.05 -2.97 24.74
N PRO A 130 -15.64 -3.20 23.57
CA PRO A 130 -15.16 -2.60 22.34
C PRO A 130 -15.11 -1.07 22.36
N ASN A 131 -15.98 -0.42 23.14
CA ASN A 131 -16.00 1.04 23.26
C ASN A 131 -14.81 1.60 24.04
N SER A 132 -14.09 0.77 24.80
CA SER A 132 -12.89 1.20 25.52
C SER A 132 -11.67 1.37 24.60
N ILE A 133 -11.74 0.86 23.36
CA ILE A 133 -10.65 0.91 22.38
C ILE A 133 -11.14 1.64 21.13
N LYS A 134 -11.03 2.96 21.15
CA LYS A 134 -11.29 3.77 19.94
C LYS A 134 -10.05 3.78 19.07
N MET A 135 -10.22 3.49 17.81
CA MET A 135 -9.14 3.39 16.82
C MET A 135 -9.13 4.59 15.90
N ALA A 136 -8.04 5.35 15.93
CA ALA A 136 -7.83 6.45 14.98
C ALA A 136 -7.27 5.92 13.66
N GLY A 137 -7.60 6.62 12.59
CA GLY A 137 -6.98 6.46 11.28
C GLY A 137 -7.05 7.77 10.50
N GLY A 138 -6.13 7.94 9.56
CA GLY A 138 -6.00 9.17 8.76
C GLY A 138 -6.81 9.17 7.48
N SER A 139 -7.84 8.35 7.39
CA SER A 139 -8.68 8.19 6.21
C SER A 139 -10.11 7.83 6.62
N VAL A 140 -11.04 7.88 5.67
CA VAL A 140 -12.45 7.61 5.94
C VAL A 140 -12.71 6.15 6.34
N ARG A 141 -13.84 5.91 6.99
CA ARG A 141 -14.32 4.56 7.29
C ARG A 141 -14.41 3.74 6.00
N GLY A 142 -13.94 2.50 6.06
CA GLY A 142 -13.93 1.58 4.92
C GLY A 142 -12.71 1.71 4.02
N SER A 143 -11.80 2.64 4.30
CA SER A 143 -10.53 2.76 3.60
C SER A 143 -9.40 2.04 4.34
N MET A 144 -8.18 2.16 3.84
CA MET A 144 -7.06 1.29 4.23
C MET A 144 -6.80 1.23 5.73
N ASP A 145 -6.72 2.36 6.42
CA ASP A 145 -6.41 2.38 7.86
C ASP A 145 -7.47 1.64 8.69
N HIS A 146 -8.73 1.84 8.37
CA HIS A 146 -9.82 1.11 9.01
C HIS A 146 -9.74 -0.39 8.72
N LEU A 147 -9.53 -0.76 7.45
CA LEU A 147 -9.50 -2.16 7.03
C LEU A 147 -8.34 -2.94 7.66
N ILE A 148 -7.16 -2.34 7.76
CA ILE A 148 -6.00 -2.96 8.40
C ILE A 148 -6.27 -3.25 9.87
N GLY A 149 -6.78 -2.26 10.60
CA GLY A 149 -7.12 -2.44 12.01
C GLY A 149 -8.22 -3.48 12.22
N ALA A 150 -9.29 -3.42 11.42
CA ALA A 150 -10.38 -4.38 11.47
C ALA A 150 -9.89 -5.81 11.17
N LEU A 151 -9.01 -5.97 10.19
CA LEU A 151 -8.40 -7.26 9.86
C LEU A 151 -7.60 -7.81 11.05
N ALA A 152 -6.85 -6.95 11.73
CA ALA A 152 -6.07 -7.37 12.90
C ALA A 152 -6.98 -7.91 14.02
N PHE A 153 -8.08 -7.23 14.32
CA PHE A 153 -9.04 -7.72 15.31
C PHE A 153 -9.71 -9.03 14.85
N GLN A 154 -10.08 -9.13 13.58
CA GLN A 154 -10.70 -10.34 13.04
C GLN A 154 -9.78 -11.57 13.17
N VAL A 155 -8.51 -11.43 12.80
CA VAL A 155 -7.53 -12.52 12.92
C VAL A 155 -7.29 -12.89 14.38
N ALA A 156 -7.38 -11.92 15.29
CA ALA A 156 -7.28 -12.17 16.74
C ALA A 156 -8.54 -12.80 17.34
N GLY A 157 -9.54 -13.12 16.54
CA GLY A 157 -10.78 -13.76 17.00
C GLY A 157 -11.79 -12.80 17.61
N ALA A 158 -11.67 -11.51 17.36
CA ALA A 158 -12.61 -10.47 17.81
C ALA A 158 -13.52 -10.04 16.66
N ASP A 159 -14.70 -9.53 16.99
CA ASP A 159 -15.66 -9.06 15.98
C ASP A 159 -15.23 -7.71 15.38
N PRO A 160 -14.84 -7.65 14.11
CA PRO A 160 -14.38 -6.40 13.50
C PRO A 160 -15.47 -5.36 13.33
N ASN A 161 -16.75 -5.76 13.40
CA ASN A 161 -17.89 -4.83 13.31
C ASN A 161 -18.05 -3.95 14.53
N LYS A 162 -17.45 -4.32 15.66
CA LYS A 162 -17.54 -3.56 16.90
C LYS A 162 -16.43 -2.52 17.03
N VAL A 163 -15.53 -2.43 16.06
CA VAL A 163 -14.47 -1.42 16.04
C VAL A 163 -15.07 -0.03 15.98
N VAL A 164 -14.74 0.80 16.98
CA VAL A 164 -15.06 2.23 16.97
C VAL A 164 -13.95 2.94 16.22
N TYR A 165 -14.15 3.16 14.93
CA TYR A 165 -13.18 3.83 14.08
C TYR A 165 -13.44 5.34 14.05
N VAL A 166 -12.43 6.12 14.39
CA VAL A 166 -12.48 7.59 14.38
C VAL A 166 -11.64 8.09 13.22
N PRO A 167 -12.27 8.56 12.13
CA PRO A 167 -11.56 9.08 10.97
C PRO A 167 -11.04 10.50 11.21
N TYR A 168 -9.80 10.74 10.77
CA TYR A 168 -9.18 12.06 10.74
C TYR A 168 -8.82 12.39 9.28
N ASP A 169 -8.64 13.67 8.96
CA ASP A 169 -8.36 14.12 7.59
C ASP A 169 -6.99 13.69 7.07
N ALA A 170 -6.05 13.37 7.95
CA ALA A 170 -4.70 12.95 7.61
C ALA A 170 -4.03 12.21 8.77
N GLY A 171 -2.94 11.49 8.47
CA GLY A 171 -2.19 10.72 9.46
C GLY A 171 -1.67 11.55 10.64
N GLY A 172 -1.20 12.77 10.39
CA GLY A 172 -0.74 13.66 11.46
C GLY A 172 -1.84 14.06 12.43
N LYS A 173 -3.05 14.26 11.94
CA LYS A 173 -4.21 14.57 12.80
C LYS A 173 -4.67 13.35 13.58
N ALA A 174 -4.61 12.16 12.97
CA ALA A 174 -4.92 10.90 13.65
C ALA A 174 -3.92 10.64 14.78
N LEU A 175 -2.65 10.88 14.54
CA LEU A 175 -1.61 10.80 15.58
C LEU A 175 -1.88 11.76 16.74
N ALA A 176 -2.25 13.01 16.44
CA ALA A 176 -2.62 13.98 17.47
C ALA A 176 -3.81 13.51 18.30
N GLY A 177 -4.82 12.88 17.67
CA GLY A 177 -5.95 12.28 18.37
C GLY A 177 -5.54 11.18 19.32
N LEU A 178 -4.57 10.36 18.94
CA LEU A 178 -3.99 9.34 19.83
C LEU A 178 -3.26 9.98 21.00
N LEU A 179 -2.39 10.95 20.74
CA LEU A 179 -1.56 11.58 21.77
C LEU A 179 -2.37 12.41 22.75
N SER A 180 -3.52 12.93 22.34
CA SER A 180 -4.44 13.66 23.25
C SER A 180 -5.29 12.75 24.15
N GLY A 181 -5.25 11.43 23.88
CA GLY A 181 -6.10 10.46 24.60
C GLY A 181 -7.52 10.34 24.06
N GLU A 182 -7.85 11.03 22.99
CA GLU A 182 -9.16 10.91 22.33
C GLU A 182 -9.40 9.50 21.80
N THR A 183 -8.33 8.85 21.30
CA THR A 183 -8.34 7.46 20.87
C THR A 183 -7.27 6.67 21.62
N GLN A 184 -7.41 5.35 21.72
CA GLN A 184 -6.51 4.48 22.47
C GLN A 184 -5.50 3.78 21.58
N ILE A 185 -5.84 3.57 20.32
CA ILE A 185 -4.94 3.00 19.31
C ILE A 185 -5.02 3.81 18.03
N LEU A 186 -3.97 3.69 17.22
CA LEU A 186 -3.89 4.26 15.88
C LEU A 186 -3.56 3.13 14.91
N SER A 187 -4.33 3.02 13.83
CA SER A 187 -4.03 2.17 12.69
C SER A 187 -3.52 3.04 11.55
N THR A 188 -2.29 2.81 11.12
CA THR A 188 -1.66 3.64 10.10
C THR A 188 -0.57 2.87 9.36
N GLY A 189 0.01 3.45 8.32
CA GLY A 189 1.23 2.92 7.71
C GLY A 189 2.43 3.11 8.64
N LEU A 190 3.33 2.12 8.68
CA LEU A 190 4.53 2.19 9.50
C LEU A 190 5.35 3.46 9.23
N GLY A 191 5.49 3.83 7.96
CA GLY A 191 6.23 5.03 7.55
C GLY A 191 5.70 6.32 8.18
N GLU A 192 4.40 6.40 8.45
CA GLU A 192 3.76 7.59 9.02
C GLU A 192 4.18 7.86 10.48
N VAL A 193 4.60 6.84 11.21
CA VAL A 193 4.91 6.95 12.65
C VAL A 193 6.39 6.77 12.97
N MET A 194 7.23 6.50 11.99
CA MET A 194 8.67 6.32 12.21
C MET A 194 9.33 7.57 12.80
N GLY A 195 8.88 8.75 12.41
CA GLY A 195 9.37 10.01 12.95
C GLY A 195 8.80 10.40 14.32
N ALA A 196 7.84 9.65 14.85
CA ALA A 196 7.15 9.95 16.12
C ALA A 196 7.46 8.93 17.23
N ARG A 197 8.51 8.13 17.07
CA ARG A 197 8.82 7.01 17.98
C ARG A 197 9.10 7.42 19.42
N ASP A 198 9.48 8.67 19.65
CA ASP A 198 9.65 9.20 21.01
C ASP A 198 8.31 9.35 21.75
N SER A 199 7.22 9.49 21.02
CA SER A 199 5.88 9.74 21.56
C SER A 199 4.97 8.52 21.56
N VAL A 200 5.35 7.47 20.83
CA VAL A 200 4.50 6.28 20.63
C VAL A 200 5.26 4.98 20.82
N ASN A 201 4.50 3.92 21.09
CA ASN A 201 4.95 2.53 20.96
C ASN A 201 4.22 1.87 19.79
N ILE A 202 4.98 1.29 18.86
CA ILE A 202 4.42 0.50 17.76
C ILE A 202 4.35 -0.93 18.27
N ILE A 203 3.14 -1.41 18.58
CA ILE A 203 2.93 -2.70 19.23
C ILE A 203 2.80 -3.87 18.27
N GLY A 204 2.68 -3.61 16.97
CA GLY A 204 2.69 -4.66 15.97
C GLY A 204 2.56 -4.11 14.56
N ILE A 205 3.25 -4.74 13.64
CA ILE A 205 3.17 -4.43 12.21
C ILE A 205 2.67 -5.64 11.42
N THR A 206 2.10 -5.38 10.25
CA THR A 206 1.50 -6.41 9.39
C THR A 206 2.49 -7.02 8.40
N ALA A 207 3.78 -6.93 8.69
CA ALA A 207 4.82 -7.54 7.89
C ALA A 207 4.97 -9.04 8.22
N PRO A 208 5.45 -9.86 7.27
CA PRO A 208 5.73 -11.27 7.52
C PRO A 208 6.93 -11.48 8.46
N SER A 209 7.83 -10.50 8.54
CA SER A 209 8.98 -10.46 9.45
C SER A 209 9.31 -9.00 9.76
N ARG A 210 10.14 -8.79 10.79
CA ARG A 210 10.58 -7.43 11.16
C ARG A 210 11.28 -6.74 9.99
N VAL A 211 11.10 -5.43 9.87
CA VAL A 211 11.73 -4.65 8.81
C VAL A 211 13.10 -4.15 9.25
N ALA A 212 14.04 -4.07 8.32
CA ALA A 212 15.43 -3.71 8.62
C ALA A 212 15.57 -2.31 9.22
N ASP A 213 14.76 -1.35 8.80
CA ASP A 213 14.79 0.03 9.28
C ASP A 213 14.18 0.19 10.68
N ALA A 214 13.48 -0.83 11.19
CA ALA A 214 12.87 -0.83 12.53
C ALA A 214 12.97 -2.23 13.15
N PRO A 215 14.19 -2.74 13.43
CA PRO A 215 14.41 -4.11 13.87
C PRO A 215 13.86 -4.41 15.27
N ASP A 216 13.60 -3.37 16.06
CA ASP A 216 13.01 -3.47 17.39
C ASP A 216 11.47 -3.49 17.40
N VAL A 217 10.83 -3.25 16.25
CA VAL A 217 9.37 -3.25 16.16
C VAL A 217 8.86 -4.67 15.87
N PRO A 218 8.00 -5.24 16.75
CA PRO A 218 7.51 -6.59 16.57
C PRO A 218 6.47 -6.66 15.44
N THR A 219 6.38 -7.84 14.80
CA THR A 219 5.26 -8.14 13.92
C THR A 219 4.08 -8.68 14.72
N LEU A 220 2.88 -8.54 14.18
CA LEU A 220 1.69 -9.20 14.75
C LEU A 220 1.83 -10.71 14.63
N LYS A 221 2.42 -11.19 13.54
CA LYS A 221 2.63 -12.63 13.31
C LYS A 221 3.49 -13.28 14.38
N GLU A 222 4.58 -12.67 14.82
CA GLU A 222 5.45 -13.22 15.88
C GLU A 222 4.76 -13.28 17.24
N GLN A 223 3.71 -12.48 17.42
CA GLN A 223 2.88 -12.46 18.63
C GLN A 223 1.73 -13.49 18.58
N GLY A 224 1.64 -14.28 17.52
CA GLY A 224 0.60 -15.29 17.33
C GLY A 224 -0.61 -14.84 16.51
N PHE A 225 -0.57 -13.63 15.95
CA PHE A 225 -1.63 -13.08 15.11
C PHE A 225 -1.12 -12.97 13.67
N ASP A 226 -1.46 -13.92 12.81
CA ASP A 226 -0.99 -13.96 11.42
C ASP A 226 -1.75 -12.95 10.56
N VAL A 227 -1.48 -11.67 10.81
CA VAL A 227 -2.03 -10.55 10.05
C VAL A 227 -0.96 -10.05 9.10
N GLN A 228 -1.19 -10.22 7.83
CA GLN A 228 -0.29 -9.71 6.80
C GLN A 228 -1.05 -8.79 5.86
N PHE A 229 -0.54 -7.59 5.73
CA PHE A 229 -1.06 -6.59 4.80
C PHE A 229 0.08 -5.67 4.38
N VAL A 230 0.16 -5.39 3.09
CA VAL A 230 1.10 -4.42 2.55
C VAL A 230 0.37 -3.46 1.63
N ASN A 231 0.63 -2.17 1.84
CA ASN A 231 0.29 -1.15 0.87
C ASN A 231 1.43 -1.13 -0.14
N TRP A 232 1.23 -1.84 -1.24
CA TRP A 232 2.23 -1.99 -2.28
C TRP A 232 2.14 -0.84 -3.30
N ARG A 233 3.27 -0.57 -3.95
CA ARG A 233 3.34 0.21 -5.19
C ARG A 233 4.03 -0.63 -6.24
N GLY A 234 3.53 -0.55 -7.46
CA GLY A 234 4.03 -1.36 -8.55
C GLY A 234 3.69 -0.78 -9.91
N PHE A 235 4.10 -1.49 -10.95
CA PHE A 235 3.98 -1.05 -12.32
C PHE A 235 3.16 -2.02 -13.16
N PHE A 236 2.41 -1.44 -14.09
CA PHE A 236 1.51 -2.14 -14.99
C PHE A 236 1.75 -1.66 -16.42
N GLY A 237 1.68 -2.60 -17.36
CA GLY A 237 1.66 -2.27 -18.78
C GLY A 237 0.25 -2.18 -19.32
N PRO A 238 0.10 -1.73 -20.58
CA PRO A 238 -1.20 -1.73 -21.24
C PRO A 238 -1.73 -3.14 -21.43
N PRO A 239 -3.04 -3.32 -21.69
CA PRO A 239 -3.58 -4.63 -22.03
C PRO A 239 -2.88 -5.18 -23.27
N GLY A 240 -2.62 -6.49 -23.27
CA GLY A 240 -1.99 -7.16 -24.39
C GLY A 240 -0.48 -6.94 -24.53
N MET A 241 0.18 -6.37 -23.50
CA MET A 241 1.63 -6.31 -23.50
C MET A 241 2.22 -7.71 -23.67
N SER A 242 3.23 -7.85 -24.53
CA SER A 242 3.87 -9.15 -24.76
C SER A 242 4.53 -9.68 -23.50
N SER A 243 4.54 -11.01 -23.34
CA SER A 243 5.22 -11.65 -22.22
C SER A 243 6.71 -11.31 -22.18
N SER A 244 7.34 -11.20 -23.35
CA SER A 244 8.74 -10.80 -23.48
C SER A 244 9.00 -9.42 -22.91
N MET A 245 8.18 -8.43 -23.27
CA MET A 245 8.29 -7.06 -22.79
C MET A 245 8.03 -6.98 -21.28
N LYS A 246 6.98 -7.64 -20.81
CA LYS A 246 6.63 -7.71 -19.39
C LYS A 246 7.77 -8.30 -18.57
N ASP A 247 8.31 -9.43 -18.99
CA ASP A 247 9.38 -10.13 -18.28
C ASP A 247 10.68 -9.32 -18.25
N GLU A 248 10.99 -8.63 -19.35
CA GLU A 248 12.17 -7.78 -19.44
C GLU A 248 12.08 -6.58 -18.49
N ILE A 249 10.93 -5.91 -18.44
CA ILE A 249 10.72 -4.80 -17.50
C ILE A 249 10.74 -5.31 -16.05
N ALA A 250 10.07 -6.42 -15.77
CA ALA A 250 10.08 -7.02 -14.42
C ALA A 250 11.50 -7.34 -13.96
N LYS A 251 12.31 -7.93 -14.83
CA LYS A 251 13.72 -8.24 -14.54
C LYS A 251 14.52 -6.97 -14.26
N MET A 252 14.34 -5.96 -15.09
CA MET A 252 15.02 -4.66 -14.92
C MET A 252 14.68 -4.02 -13.57
N LEU A 253 13.42 -4.06 -13.15
CA LEU A 253 12.97 -3.55 -11.86
C LEU A 253 13.55 -4.34 -10.68
N GLY A 254 13.71 -5.65 -10.82
CA GLY A 254 14.38 -6.48 -9.82
C GLY A 254 15.89 -6.23 -9.74
N ASP A 255 16.53 -6.09 -10.89
CA ASP A 255 17.97 -5.87 -10.97
C ASP A 255 18.36 -4.49 -10.41
N VAL A 256 17.57 -3.44 -10.68
CA VAL A 256 17.88 -2.10 -10.16
C VAL A 256 17.83 -2.05 -8.63
N GLN A 257 16.99 -2.83 -7.99
CA GLN A 257 16.92 -2.89 -6.52
C GLN A 257 18.21 -3.38 -5.86
N LYS A 258 19.08 -4.03 -6.61
CA LYS A 258 20.37 -4.52 -6.15
C LYS A 258 21.51 -3.50 -6.33
N THR A 259 21.20 -2.31 -6.84
CA THR A 259 22.19 -1.29 -7.16
C THR A 259 22.29 -0.24 -6.05
N PRO A 260 23.47 0.40 -5.89
CA PRO A 260 23.61 1.52 -4.96
C PRO A 260 22.78 2.74 -5.38
N GLU A 261 22.53 2.92 -6.66
CA GLU A 261 21.71 4.00 -7.19
C GLU A 261 20.25 3.91 -6.69
N TRP A 262 19.69 2.70 -6.70
CA TRP A 262 18.36 2.46 -6.12
C TRP A 262 18.37 2.65 -4.61
N GLU A 263 19.38 2.15 -3.91
CA GLU A 263 19.48 2.26 -2.45
C GLU A 263 19.48 3.73 -2.01
N ALA A 264 20.14 4.61 -2.74
CA ALA A 264 20.12 6.05 -2.47
C ALA A 264 18.71 6.65 -2.61
N VAL A 265 17.98 6.27 -3.67
CA VAL A 265 16.59 6.71 -3.89
C VAL A 265 15.67 6.13 -2.83
N ARG A 266 15.81 4.86 -2.52
CA ARG A 266 15.02 4.16 -1.51
C ARG A 266 15.16 4.82 -0.14
N LYS A 267 16.38 5.06 0.31
CA LYS A 267 16.66 5.69 1.61
C LYS A 267 16.09 7.10 1.70
N ARG A 268 16.30 7.90 0.65
CA ARG A 268 15.80 9.27 0.59
C ARG A 268 14.28 9.34 0.77
N ASN A 269 13.57 8.32 0.27
CA ASN A 269 12.11 8.24 0.31
C ASN A 269 11.58 7.34 1.45
N ALA A 270 12.46 6.72 2.22
CA ALA A 270 12.11 5.76 3.27
C ALA A 270 11.23 4.60 2.77
N TRP A 271 11.45 4.14 1.55
CA TRP A 271 10.70 3.03 0.98
C TRP A 271 11.18 1.69 1.54
N VAL A 272 10.27 0.73 1.63
CA VAL A 272 10.61 -0.66 1.91
C VAL A 272 10.63 -1.43 0.59
N ASN A 273 11.74 -2.10 0.30
CA ASN A 273 11.85 -2.93 -0.88
C ASN A 273 10.90 -4.13 -0.78
N ILE A 274 10.11 -4.30 -1.83
CA ILE A 274 9.34 -5.49 -2.10
C ILE A 274 9.62 -5.80 -3.56
N TYR A 275 9.89 -7.05 -3.88
CA TYR A 275 9.98 -7.45 -5.27
C TYR A 275 9.06 -8.61 -5.51
N ASN A 276 7.98 -8.33 -6.23
CA ASN A 276 6.92 -9.29 -6.49
C ASN A 276 6.60 -9.29 -7.99
N PRO A 277 7.38 -10.03 -8.82
CA PRO A 277 7.27 -9.96 -10.27
C PRO A 277 6.27 -10.92 -10.86
N GLY A 278 5.72 -10.56 -12.02
CA GLY A 278 5.00 -11.44 -12.92
C GLY A 278 3.81 -12.15 -12.29
N ASP A 279 3.79 -13.48 -12.40
CA ASP A 279 2.67 -14.30 -11.90
C ASP A 279 2.52 -14.24 -10.38
N LYS A 280 3.60 -14.03 -9.65
CA LYS A 280 3.54 -13.81 -8.19
C LYS A 280 2.77 -12.54 -7.86
N PHE A 281 2.96 -11.50 -8.66
CA PHE A 281 2.22 -10.24 -8.48
C PHE A 281 0.73 -10.42 -8.77
N VAL A 282 0.41 -11.12 -9.85
CA VAL A 282 -0.99 -11.45 -10.20
C VAL A 282 -1.66 -12.25 -9.07
N SER A 283 -1.00 -13.29 -8.57
CA SER A 283 -1.53 -14.09 -7.47
C SER A 283 -1.73 -13.27 -6.18
N PHE A 284 -0.80 -12.37 -5.90
CA PHE A 284 -0.92 -11.46 -4.77
C PHE A 284 -2.13 -10.52 -4.91
N LEU A 285 -2.32 -9.92 -6.09
CA LEU A 285 -3.45 -9.03 -6.37
C LEU A 285 -4.79 -9.76 -6.25
N GLU A 286 -4.85 -10.99 -6.74
CA GLU A 286 -6.04 -11.84 -6.64
C GLU A 286 -6.37 -12.15 -5.18
N LYS A 287 -5.37 -12.56 -4.40
CA LYS A 287 -5.54 -12.87 -2.98
C LYS A 287 -5.98 -11.63 -2.20
N GLN A 288 -5.35 -10.48 -2.41
CA GLN A 288 -5.72 -9.23 -1.75
C GLN A 288 -7.17 -8.82 -2.11
N THR A 289 -7.56 -8.99 -3.36
CA THR A 289 -8.92 -8.71 -3.80
C THR A 289 -9.94 -9.58 -3.07
N VAL A 290 -9.69 -10.88 -2.95
CA VAL A 290 -10.57 -11.82 -2.25
C VAL A 290 -10.67 -11.47 -0.76
N GLU A 291 -9.54 -11.25 -0.10
CA GLU A 291 -9.51 -10.92 1.33
C GLU A 291 -10.22 -9.60 1.63
N MET A 292 -9.95 -8.57 0.84
CA MET A 292 -10.56 -7.25 1.07
C MET A 292 -12.04 -7.24 0.72
N THR A 293 -12.46 -7.96 -0.31
CA THR A 293 -13.88 -8.10 -0.65
C THR A 293 -14.66 -8.74 0.51
N ALA A 294 -14.14 -9.82 1.06
CA ALA A 294 -14.78 -10.51 2.19
C ALA A 294 -14.87 -9.62 3.43
N LEU A 295 -13.79 -8.92 3.76
CA LEU A 295 -13.75 -8.00 4.90
C LEU A 295 -14.72 -6.83 4.71
N MET A 296 -14.73 -6.21 3.55
CA MET A 296 -15.63 -5.09 3.25
C MET A 296 -17.09 -5.49 3.31
N LYS A 297 -17.44 -6.68 2.82
CA LYS A 297 -18.80 -7.23 2.96
C LYS A 297 -19.17 -7.42 4.43
N LYS A 298 -18.27 -8.00 5.20
CA LYS A 298 -18.50 -8.22 6.63
C LYS A 298 -18.70 -6.92 7.39
N LEU A 299 -17.98 -5.86 7.02
CA LEU A 299 -18.10 -4.53 7.63
C LEU A 299 -19.26 -3.72 7.09
N GLY A 300 -19.99 -4.21 6.10
CA GLY A 300 -21.08 -3.48 5.46
C GLY A 300 -20.63 -2.27 4.64
N VAL A 301 -19.38 -2.26 4.20
CA VAL A 301 -18.82 -1.22 3.32
C VAL A 301 -19.34 -1.40 1.89
N ILE A 302 -19.56 -2.63 1.52
CA ILE A 302 -20.16 -3.00 0.22
C ILE A 302 -21.32 -3.95 0.39
#